data_f95e9233201711b1fc7256e905be2113
#
_entry.id   f95e9233201711b1fc7256e905be2113
#
_cell.length_a   1.000
_cell.length_b   1.000
_cell.length_c   1.000
_cell.angle_alpha   90.00
_cell.angle_beta   90.00
_cell.angle_gamma   90.00
#
_symmetry.space_group_name_H-M   'P 1'
#
loop_
_entity.id
_entity.type
_entity.pdbx_description
1 polymer ?
#
loop_
_entity_poly.entity_id
_entity_poly.type
_entity_poly.pdbx_seq_one_letter_code
_entity_poly.pdbx_strand_id
1 'polypeptide(L)'
;MTDSDVFKSRKNNNVYHVYDDRIVVHSSSVTKEIPLPVDPDRFMYYLSFDYMFYSGEKLFAVVHTMGLYDKRFEVDEETLELIGPPISTM
;
A
#
# COMPACT_ATOMS: atom_id res chain seq x y z
N MET A 1 -13.76 16.67 -0.52
CA MET A 1 -13.71 15.30 -0.01
C MET A 1 -13.04 14.42 -1.05
N THR A 2 -12.00 13.74 -0.66
CA THR A 2 -11.32 12.83 -1.55
C THR A 2 -11.93 11.44 -1.42
N ASP A 3 -12.30 10.87 -2.55
CA ASP A 3 -12.77 9.50 -2.57
C ASP A 3 -11.56 8.58 -2.51
N SER A 4 -11.66 7.55 -1.70
CA SER A 4 -10.64 6.52 -1.67
C SER A 4 -10.82 5.57 -2.84
N ASP A 5 -9.72 5.04 -3.37
CA ASP A 5 -9.78 3.91 -4.27
C ASP A 5 -10.02 2.65 -3.46
N VAL A 6 -10.95 1.83 -3.93
CA VAL A 6 -11.30 0.59 -3.25
C VAL A 6 -10.69 -0.58 -4.01
N PHE A 7 -9.94 -1.41 -3.30
CA PHE A 7 -9.31 -2.58 -3.86
C PHE A 7 -9.71 -3.80 -3.07
N LYS A 8 -10.19 -4.83 -3.74
CA LYS A 8 -10.66 -6.06 -3.10
C LYS A 8 -9.64 -7.17 -3.27
N SER A 9 -9.38 -7.90 -2.19
CA SER A 9 -8.48 -9.04 -2.25
C SER A 9 -9.05 -10.16 -3.13
N ARG A 10 -8.17 -10.83 -3.87
CA ARG A 10 -8.53 -12.05 -4.60
C ARG A 10 -8.44 -13.30 -3.73
N LYS A 11 -7.79 -13.20 -2.58
CA LYS A 11 -7.45 -14.35 -1.76
C LYS A 11 -8.37 -14.51 -0.56
N ASN A 12 -8.93 -13.41 -0.08
CA ASN A 12 -9.77 -13.40 1.11
C ASN A 12 -10.80 -12.29 1.00
N ASN A 13 -11.46 -11.96 2.12
CA ASN A 13 -12.53 -10.96 2.11
C ASN A 13 -12.03 -9.56 2.47
N ASN A 14 -10.73 -9.33 2.45
CA ASN A 14 -10.19 -8.01 2.76
C ASN A 14 -10.60 -7.00 1.70
N VAL A 15 -10.97 -5.81 2.17
CA VAL A 15 -11.27 -4.66 1.32
C VAL A 15 -10.34 -3.54 1.74
N TYR A 16 -9.58 -3.03 0.79
CA TYR A 16 -8.58 -2.00 1.02
C TYR A 16 -9.10 -0.67 0.49
N HIS A 17 -9.16 0.33 1.37
CA HIS A 17 -9.49 1.70 1.00
C HIS A 17 -8.21 2.51 0.99
N VAL A 18 -7.78 2.94 -0.20
CA VAL A 18 -6.50 3.61 -0.39
C VAL A 18 -6.72 5.12 -0.34
N TYR A 19 -6.19 5.74 0.70
CA TYR A 19 -6.15 7.20 0.87
C TYR A 19 -4.73 7.68 0.63
N ASP A 20 -4.55 8.99 0.58
CA ASP A 20 -3.21 9.54 0.35
C ASP A 20 -2.22 9.15 1.44
N ASP A 21 -2.63 9.22 2.69
CA ASP A 21 -1.75 9.04 3.84
C ASP A 21 -1.84 7.67 4.50
N ARG A 22 -2.77 6.83 4.09
CA ARG A 22 -2.97 5.53 4.70
C ARG A 22 -3.82 4.62 3.83
N ILE A 23 -3.77 3.33 4.14
CA ILE A 23 -4.71 2.35 3.60
C ILE A 23 -5.51 1.82 4.78
N VAL A 24 -6.83 1.89 4.69
CA VAL A 24 -7.71 1.32 5.70
C VAL A 24 -8.19 -0.03 5.20
N VAL A 25 -7.92 -1.08 5.95
CA VAL A 25 -8.26 -2.46 5.57
C VAL A 25 -9.41 -2.94 6.42
N HIS A 26 -10.47 -3.37 5.77
CA HIS A 26 -11.57 -4.06 6.43
C HIS A 26 -11.48 -5.54 6.11
N SER A 27 -11.18 -6.35 7.12
CA SER A 27 -11.23 -7.80 7.00
C SER A 27 -12.54 -8.32 7.60
N SER A 28 -12.72 -9.63 7.60
CA SER A 28 -13.96 -10.22 8.13
C SER A 28 -14.15 -9.94 9.61
N SER A 29 -13.09 -9.67 10.36
CA SER A 29 -13.17 -9.57 11.83
C SER A 29 -12.57 -8.28 12.38
N VAL A 30 -11.71 -7.58 11.64
CA VAL A 30 -11.01 -6.40 12.15
C VAL A 30 -10.89 -5.32 11.08
N THR A 31 -10.70 -4.10 11.56
CA THR A 31 -10.30 -2.96 10.71
C THR A 31 -8.93 -2.52 11.15
N LYS A 32 -8.03 -2.33 10.19
CA LYS A 32 -6.65 -1.93 10.47
C LYS A 32 -6.22 -0.84 9.51
N GLU A 33 -5.37 0.07 9.98
CA GLU A 33 -4.79 1.10 9.14
C GLU A 33 -3.33 0.77 8.85
N ILE A 34 -2.94 0.98 7.60
CA ILE A 34 -1.55 0.87 7.16
C ILE A 34 -1.09 2.29 6.87
N PRO A 35 -0.21 2.86 7.70
CA PRO A 35 0.26 4.24 7.48
C PRO A 35 1.22 4.32 6.31
N LEU A 36 1.35 5.52 5.75
CA LEU A 36 2.35 5.79 4.72
C LEU A 36 3.73 5.52 5.31
N PRO A 37 4.57 4.70 4.64
CA PRO A 37 5.88 4.37 5.19
C PRO A 37 6.83 5.56 5.16
N VAL A 38 7.89 5.46 5.95
CA VAL A 38 8.97 6.45 5.98
C VAL A 38 10.24 5.76 5.51
N ASP A 39 10.96 6.40 4.61
CA ASP A 39 12.26 5.89 4.18
C ASP A 39 13.23 5.96 5.36
N PRO A 40 13.77 4.83 5.83
CA PRO A 40 14.67 4.81 6.99
C PRO A 40 15.96 5.59 6.75
N ASP A 41 16.41 5.68 5.51
CA ASP A 41 17.61 6.42 5.14
C ASP A 41 17.34 7.89 4.88
N ARG A 42 16.09 8.28 4.80
CA ARG A 42 15.65 9.66 4.58
C ARG A 42 16.19 10.29 3.29
N PHE A 43 16.55 9.47 2.33
CA PHE A 43 16.96 9.94 1.01
C PHE A 43 15.78 10.33 0.15
N MET A 44 14.62 9.80 0.46
CA MET A 44 13.45 9.93 -0.38
C MET A 44 12.23 10.21 0.47
N TYR A 45 11.43 11.16 0.04
CA TYR A 45 10.17 11.42 0.71
C TYR A 45 9.07 10.64 0.02
N TYR A 46 8.31 9.88 0.79
CA TYR A 46 7.12 9.21 0.31
C TYR A 46 5.96 10.18 0.49
N LEU A 47 5.27 10.49 -0.61
CA LEU A 47 4.29 11.56 -0.63
C LEU A 47 2.87 11.06 -0.37
N SER A 48 2.51 9.95 -0.99
CA SER A 48 1.16 9.42 -0.87
C SER A 48 1.09 8.00 -1.41
N PHE A 49 0.09 7.25 -0.95
CA PHE A 49 -0.31 6.02 -1.64
C PHE A 49 -1.01 6.38 -2.94
N ASP A 50 -0.87 5.54 -3.95
CA ASP A 50 -1.52 5.73 -5.25
C ASP A 50 -2.58 4.67 -5.47
N TYR A 51 -2.16 3.42 -5.69
CA TYR A 51 -3.06 2.32 -5.96
C TYR A 51 -2.43 1.00 -5.52
N MET A 52 -3.24 -0.07 -5.59
CA MET A 52 -2.76 -1.42 -5.30
C MET A 52 -2.96 -2.30 -6.51
N PHE A 53 -2.15 -3.34 -6.62
CA PHE A 53 -2.27 -4.31 -7.71
C PHE A 53 -1.62 -5.63 -7.31
N TYR A 54 -2.03 -6.68 -8.01
CA TYR A 54 -1.38 -7.98 -7.88
C TYR A 54 -0.32 -8.16 -8.96
N SER A 55 0.80 -8.73 -8.59
CA SER A 55 1.80 -9.24 -9.52
C SER A 55 2.00 -10.71 -9.17
N GLY A 56 1.45 -11.60 -9.99
CA GLY A 56 1.37 -13.01 -9.63
C GLY A 56 0.54 -13.21 -8.38
N GLU A 57 1.13 -13.84 -7.38
CA GLU A 57 0.47 -14.12 -6.10
C GLU A 57 0.69 -13.03 -5.05
N LYS A 58 1.46 -12.01 -5.38
CA LYS A 58 1.82 -10.96 -4.42
C LYS A 58 1.01 -9.71 -4.65
N LEU A 59 0.55 -9.12 -3.55
CA LEU A 59 -0.15 -7.84 -3.56
C LEU A 59 0.85 -6.72 -3.29
N PHE A 60 0.74 -5.64 -4.05
CA PHE A 60 1.60 -4.47 -3.89
C PHE A 60 0.78 -3.20 -3.72
N ALA A 61 1.30 -2.28 -2.92
CA ALA A 61 0.80 -0.92 -2.80
C ALA A 61 1.85 0.02 -3.38
N VAL A 62 1.42 0.91 -4.26
CA VAL A 62 2.31 1.86 -4.92
C VAL A 62 2.31 3.16 -4.14
N VAL A 63 3.52 3.68 -3.89
CA VAL A 63 3.74 4.92 -3.15
C VAL A 63 4.44 5.91 -4.07
N HIS A 64 3.85 7.10 -4.19
CA HIS A 64 4.48 8.21 -4.90
C HIS A 64 5.65 8.75 -4.10
N THR A 65 6.74 9.08 -4.80
CA THR A 65 7.94 9.63 -4.18
C THR A 65 8.31 10.94 -4.86
N MET A 66 9.24 11.67 -4.26
CA MET A 66 9.82 12.84 -4.91
C MET A 66 10.87 12.48 -5.95
N GLY A 67 11.23 11.19 -6.05
CA GLY A 67 12.23 10.73 -7.01
C GLY A 67 11.65 10.51 -8.41
N LEU A 68 12.48 9.95 -9.29
CA LEU A 68 12.07 9.67 -10.66
C LEU A 68 11.05 8.56 -10.77
N TYR A 69 11.08 7.63 -9.83
CA TYR A 69 10.23 6.42 -9.88
C TYR A 69 9.48 6.27 -8.59
N ASP A 70 8.25 5.85 -8.70
CA ASP A 70 7.47 5.44 -7.55
C ASP A 70 8.03 4.15 -6.97
N LYS A 71 7.65 3.85 -5.74
CA LYS A 71 8.02 2.61 -5.07
C LYS A 71 6.80 1.75 -4.86
N ARG A 72 6.98 0.44 -4.93
CA ARG A 72 5.93 -0.50 -4.57
C ARG A 72 6.38 -1.31 -3.38
N PHE A 73 5.46 -1.48 -2.44
CA PHE A 73 5.67 -2.29 -1.24
C PHE A 73 4.79 -3.51 -1.32
N GLU A 74 5.35 -4.66 -1.01
CA GLU A 74 4.53 -5.86 -0.89
C GLU A 74 3.65 -5.75 0.34
N VAL A 75 2.41 -6.22 0.24
CA VAL A 75 1.46 -6.21 1.34
C VAL A 75 1.24 -7.65 1.78
N ASP A 76 1.47 -7.93 3.08
CA ASP A 76 1.11 -9.21 3.66
C ASP A 76 -0.38 -9.18 3.97
N GLU A 77 -1.16 -9.99 3.28
CA GLU A 77 -2.61 -9.97 3.41
C GLU A 77 -3.12 -10.66 4.69
N GLU A 78 -2.25 -11.34 5.40
CA GLU A 78 -2.61 -11.96 6.68
C GLU A 78 -2.33 -11.02 7.84
N THR A 79 -1.12 -10.45 7.89
CA THR A 79 -0.74 -9.53 8.96
C THR A 79 -1.18 -8.10 8.70
N LEU A 80 -1.52 -7.77 7.45
CA LEU A 80 -1.92 -6.45 7.00
C LEU A 80 -0.82 -5.42 7.24
N GLU A 81 0.41 -5.80 6.88
CA GLU A 81 1.58 -4.97 7.02
C GLU A 81 2.32 -4.89 5.70
N LEU A 82 3.03 -3.78 5.50
CA LEU A 82 3.92 -3.65 4.34
C LEU A 82 5.20 -4.44 4.59
N ILE A 83 5.67 -5.11 3.55
CA ILE A 83 6.89 -5.91 3.60
C ILE A 83 7.92 -5.22 2.73
N GLY A 84 9.05 -4.88 3.34
CA GLY A 84 10.16 -4.25 2.62
C GLY A 84 11.20 -5.26 2.20
N PRO A 85 12.20 -4.82 1.44
CA PRO A 85 12.39 -3.45 0.95
C PRO A 85 11.48 -3.13 -0.25
N PRO A 86 11.20 -1.84 -0.48
CA PRO A 86 10.40 -1.44 -1.63
C PRO A 86 11.17 -1.63 -2.93
N ILE A 87 10.42 -1.79 -4.01
CA ILE A 87 10.97 -1.97 -5.35
C ILE A 87 10.56 -0.77 -6.19
N SER A 88 11.50 -0.24 -6.97
CA SER A 88 11.17 0.86 -7.88
C SER A 88 10.24 0.38 -8.97
N THR A 89 9.21 1.18 -9.26
CA THR A 89 8.33 0.96 -10.39
C THR A 89 8.78 1.87 -11.52
N MET A 90 8.79 1.33 -12.71
CA MET A 90 9.12 2.15 -13.88
C MET A 90 7.93 2.24 -14.79
#